data_9f6a0e3164d445c2d41c8be104732bf6
#
_entry.id   9f6a0e3164d445c2d41c8be104732bf6
#
_cell.length_a   1.000
_cell.length_b   1.000
_cell.length_c   1.000
_cell.angle_alpha   90.00
_cell.angle_beta   90.00
_cell.angle_gamma   90.00
#
_symmetry.space_group_name_H-M   'P 1'
#
loop_
_entity.id
_entity.type
_entity.pdbx_description
1 polymer ?
#
loop_
_entity_poly.entity_id
_entity_poly.type
_entity_poly.pdbx_seq_one_letter_code
_entity_poly.pdbx_strand_id
1 'polypeptide(L)'
;NMGAKTNVLIADYQVITDRDTTEHIQDNVYNMVMDYLACGIDPDKTMIYAHSAVPAANQLMLPFLSLVSEAELARNPTVKAEMEASGHELTGLLLTYPVHQACDILFCKGNVVPVGRDQLPHIELTRTIARRFNNRYGKVFPEVDALLSETPLLPGLDGRKMSKSYGNA
;
A
#
# COMPACT_ATOMS: atom_id res chain seq x y z
N ASN A 1 3.43 16.77 -13.87
CA ASN A 1 2.87 17.47 -12.71
C ASN A 1 1.49 18.03 -13.09
N MET A 2 0.44 17.27 -12.81
CA MET A 2 -0.96 17.64 -13.10
C MET A 2 -1.55 18.63 -12.06
N GLY A 3 -0.71 19.33 -11.30
CA GLY A 3 -1.14 20.23 -10.23
C GLY A 3 -1.68 19.54 -8.99
N ALA A 4 -1.56 18.22 -8.89
CA ALA A 4 -2.02 17.45 -7.74
C ALA A 4 -1.02 17.58 -6.58
N LYS A 5 -1.53 17.64 -5.35
CA LYS A 5 -0.73 17.48 -4.15
C LYS A 5 -0.33 16.00 -4.05
N THR A 6 0.97 15.72 -4.06
CA THR A 6 1.49 14.36 -4.10
C THR A 6 2.04 13.95 -2.75
N ASN A 7 1.69 12.75 -2.30
CA ASN A 7 2.26 12.10 -1.13
C ASN A 7 2.93 10.79 -1.58
N VAL A 8 4.16 10.56 -1.15
CA VAL A 8 4.91 9.32 -1.38
C VAL A 8 5.19 8.68 -0.03
N LEU A 9 4.59 7.54 0.21
CA LEU A 9 4.77 6.75 1.41
C LEU A 9 5.81 5.67 1.18
N ILE A 10 6.75 5.53 2.10
CA ILE A 10 7.67 4.41 2.17
C ILE A 10 7.11 3.43 3.20
N ALA A 11 6.71 2.25 2.72
CA ALA A 11 6.04 1.23 3.52
C ALA A 11 7.05 0.37 4.31
N ASP A 12 7.82 0.99 5.21
CA ASP A 12 8.88 0.33 5.98
C ASP A 12 8.34 -0.74 6.94
N TYR A 13 7.12 -0.60 7.47
CA TYR A 13 6.49 -1.64 8.28
C TYR A 13 6.10 -2.89 7.48
N GLN A 14 5.91 -2.79 6.17
CA GLN A 14 5.55 -3.94 5.33
C GLN A 14 6.70 -4.95 5.22
N VAL A 15 7.93 -4.56 5.53
CA VAL A 15 9.08 -5.46 5.55
C VAL A 15 8.86 -6.67 6.46
N ILE A 16 8.13 -6.50 7.57
CA ILE A 16 7.85 -7.59 8.52
C ILE A 16 6.72 -8.54 8.07
N THR A 17 6.10 -8.30 6.92
CA THR A 17 5.05 -9.18 6.37
C THR A 17 5.63 -10.47 5.80
N ASP A 18 6.81 -10.38 5.17
CA ASP A 18 7.44 -11.46 4.42
C ASP A 18 8.93 -11.68 4.75
N ARG A 19 9.48 -10.95 5.74
CA ARG A 19 10.89 -11.04 6.13
C ARG A 19 11.06 -11.23 7.62
N ASP A 20 11.99 -12.12 7.97
CA ASP A 20 12.35 -12.42 9.36
C ASP A 20 13.42 -11.49 9.94
N THR A 21 13.97 -10.58 9.11
CA THR A 21 15.02 -9.66 9.52
C THR A 21 14.64 -8.21 9.25
N THR A 22 14.96 -7.35 10.22
CA THR A 22 14.82 -5.89 10.12
C THR A 22 16.15 -5.20 9.84
N GLU A 23 17.22 -5.97 9.61
CA GLU A 23 18.52 -5.43 9.23
C GLU A 23 18.38 -4.54 7.99
N HIS A 24 19.10 -3.44 7.99
CA HIS A 24 19.15 -2.47 6.89
C HIS A 24 17.84 -1.76 6.51
N ILE A 25 16.76 -1.85 7.30
CA ILE A 25 15.52 -1.11 6.99
C ILE A 25 15.80 0.40 6.86
N GLN A 26 16.55 0.97 7.80
CA GLN A 26 16.86 2.40 7.78
C GLN A 26 17.71 2.78 6.57
N ASP A 27 18.73 1.98 6.24
CA ASP A 27 19.57 2.20 5.06
C ASP A 27 18.75 2.08 3.78
N ASN A 28 17.83 1.11 3.72
CA ASN A 28 16.95 0.94 2.57
C ASN A 28 15.98 2.10 2.39
N VAL A 29 15.40 2.62 3.48
CA VAL A 29 14.55 3.82 3.46
C VAL A 29 15.35 5.01 2.97
N TYR A 30 16.56 5.22 3.51
CA TYR A 30 17.43 6.31 3.09
C TYR A 30 17.78 6.23 1.60
N ASN A 31 18.23 5.07 1.13
CA ASN A 31 18.58 4.85 -0.26
C ASN A 31 17.38 5.06 -1.20
N MET A 32 16.18 4.61 -0.78
CA MET A 32 14.96 4.83 -1.56
C MET A 32 14.62 6.32 -1.70
N VAL A 33 14.79 7.11 -0.64
CA VAL A 33 14.61 8.57 -0.71
C VAL A 33 15.63 9.19 -1.65
N MET A 34 16.89 8.76 -1.60
CA MET A 34 17.92 9.23 -2.52
C MET A 34 17.57 8.91 -3.99
N ASP A 35 17.08 7.70 -4.26
CA ASP A 35 16.63 7.32 -5.60
C ASP A 35 15.46 8.18 -6.08
N TYR A 36 14.48 8.47 -5.21
CA TYR A 36 13.35 9.35 -5.56
C TYR A 36 13.82 10.76 -5.93
N LEU A 37 14.74 11.33 -5.17
CA LEU A 37 15.30 12.65 -5.45
C LEU A 37 16.12 12.63 -6.76
N ALA A 38 16.93 11.59 -6.98
CA ALA A 38 17.70 11.41 -8.20
C ALA A 38 16.81 11.24 -9.44
N CYS A 39 15.63 10.63 -9.30
CA CYS A 39 14.62 10.53 -10.35
C CYS A 39 13.84 11.83 -10.59
N GLY A 40 14.14 12.91 -9.83
CA GLY A 40 13.54 14.22 -10.03
C GLY A 40 12.25 14.46 -9.26
N ILE A 41 11.95 13.68 -8.23
CA ILE A 41 10.86 14.01 -7.28
C ILE A 41 11.29 15.26 -6.51
N ASP A 42 10.50 16.31 -6.63
CA ASP A 42 10.75 17.61 -5.99
C ASP A 42 10.17 17.58 -4.56
N PRO A 43 11.02 17.64 -3.52
CA PRO A 43 10.57 17.57 -2.12
C PRO A 43 9.78 18.80 -1.68
N ASP A 44 9.90 19.95 -2.40
CA ASP A 44 9.10 21.13 -2.10
C ASP A 44 7.65 20.98 -2.59
N LYS A 45 7.38 20.03 -3.49
CA LYS A 45 6.06 19.75 -4.07
C LYS A 45 5.47 18.41 -3.66
N THR A 46 6.30 17.52 -3.12
CA THR A 46 5.93 16.14 -2.78
C THR A 46 6.29 15.84 -1.35
N MET A 47 5.32 15.44 -0.55
CA MET A 47 5.60 14.95 0.80
C MET A 47 6.08 13.51 0.72
N ILE A 48 7.30 13.25 1.19
CA ILE A 48 7.88 11.90 1.27
C ILE A 48 8.01 11.53 2.76
N TYR A 49 7.47 10.39 3.17
CA TYR A 49 7.53 9.91 4.56
C TYR A 49 7.46 8.39 4.65
N ALA A 50 7.97 7.84 5.76
CA ALA A 50 7.86 6.43 6.09
C ALA A 50 6.74 6.20 7.13
N HIS A 51 6.19 4.97 7.22
CA HIS A 51 5.21 4.61 8.25
C HIS A 51 5.72 4.92 9.65
N SER A 52 6.97 4.53 9.94
CA SER A 52 7.60 4.73 11.26
C SER A 52 7.71 6.20 11.66
N ALA A 53 7.77 7.11 10.69
CA ALA A 53 7.82 8.56 10.94
C ALA A 53 6.43 9.15 11.22
N VAL A 54 5.34 8.45 10.89
CA VAL A 54 3.96 8.93 11.04
C VAL A 54 3.09 7.88 11.74
N PRO A 55 3.36 7.54 13.01
CA PRO A 55 2.63 6.49 13.73
C PRO A 55 1.14 6.77 13.88
N ALA A 56 0.72 8.02 13.74
CA ALA A 56 -0.69 8.41 13.79
C ALA A 56 -1.53 7.77 12.66
N ALA A 57 -0.95 7.44 11.51
CA ALA A 57 -1.63 6.73 10.44
C ALA A 57 -2.15 5.36 10.90
N ASN A 58 -1.39 4.67 11.75
CA ASN A 58 -1.77 3.37 12.31
C ASN A 58 -2.94 3.43 13.29
N GLN A 59 -3.27 4.60 13.84
CA GLN A 59 -4.43 4.76 14.72
C GLN A 59 -5.76 4.52 13.99
N LEU A 60 -5.78 4.61 12.65
CA LEU A 60 -6.95 4.27 11.83
C LEU A 60 -7.18 2.76 11.73
N MET A 61 -6.19 1.94 12.06
CA MET A 61 -6.26 0.49 11.88
C MET A 61 -7.43 -0.14 12.66
N LEU A 62 -7.59 0.18 13.94
CA LEU A 62 -8.68 -0.37 14.76
C LEU A 62 -10.07 0.06 14.27
N PRO A 63 -10.36 1.35 14.02
CA PRO A 63 -11.61 1.78 13.41
C PRO A 63 -11.90 1.07 12.08
N PHE A 64 -10.91 0.91 11.20
CA PHE A 64 -11.11 0.29 9.90
C PHE A 64 -11.32 -1.22 10.00
N LEU A 65 -10.57 -1.91 10.85
CA LEU A 65 -10.80 -3.34 11.14
C LEU A 65 -12.21 -3.62 11.66
N SER A 66 -12.82 -2.68 12.39
CA SER A 66 -14.20 -2.82 12.85
C SER A 66 -15.25 -2.76 11.74
N LEU A 67 -14.84 -2.37 10.53
CA LEU A 67 -15.71 -2.19 9.36
C LEU A 67 -15.63 -3.33 8.35
N VAL A 68 -14.72 -4.28 8.54
CA VAL A 68 -14.49 -5.41 7.64
C VAL A 68 -14.54 -6.72 8.42
N SER A 69 -14.93 -7.80 7.75
CA SER A 69 -14.92 -9.13 8.36
C SER A 69 -13.67 -9.91 7.94
N GLU A 70 -13.27 -10.87 8.75
CA GLU A 70 -12.20 -11.84 8.41
C GLU A 70 -12.49 -12.50 7.06
N ALA A 71 -13.72 -12.94 6.83
CA ALA A 71 -14.12 -13.60 5.59
C ALA A 71 -13.99 -12.69 4.34
N GLU A 72 -14.15 -11.37 4.48
CA GLU A 72 -13.90 -10.42 3.37
C GLU A 72 -12.40 -10.31 3.10
N LEU A 73 -11.57 -10.22 4.13
CA LEU A 73 -10.12 -10.12 3.99
C LEU A 73 -9.53 -11.41 3.41
N ALA A 74 -9.92 -12.57 3.92
CA ALA A 74 -9.46 -13.87 3.44
C ALA A 74 -9.86 -14.17 1.97
N ARG A 75 -10.91 -13.53 1.45
CA ARG A 75 -11.31 -13.64 0.04
C ARG A 75 -10.54 -12.72 -0.90
N ASN A 76 -9.72 -11.80 -0.38
CA ASN A 76 -8.94 -10.90 -1.21
C ASN A 76 -7.97 -11.71 -2.10
N PRO A 77 -8.02 -11.54 -3.44
CA PRO A 77 -7.21 -12.34 -4.35
C PRO A 77 -5.71 -12.19 -4.12
N THR A 78 -5.26 -10.99 -3.73
CA THR A 78 -3.84 -10.72 -3.49
C THR A 78 -3.35 -11.40 -2.21
N VAL A 79 -4.15 -11.37 -1.13
CA VAL A 79 -3.85 -12.10 0.11
C VAL A 79 -3.72 -13.59 -0.14
N LYS A 80 -4.63 -14.17 -0.96
CA LYS A 80 -4.55 -15.59 -1.34
C LYS A 80 -3.29 -15.91 -2.12
N ALA A 81 -2.96 -15.09 -3.13
CA ALA A 81 -1.78 -15.29 -3.95
C ALA A 81 -0.49 -15.19 -3.13
N GLU A 82 -0.41 -14.27 -2.19
CA GLU A 82 0.74 -14.11 -1.30
C GLU A 82 0.86 -15.27 -0.31
N MET A 83 -0.25 -15.74 0.25
CA MET A 83 -0.27 -16.93 1.11
C MET A 83 0.23 -18.17 0.36
N GLU A 84 -0.22 -18.37 -0.89
CA GLU A 84 0.23 -19.48 -1.73
C GLU A 84 1.71 -19.36 -2.11
N ALA A 85 2.18 -18.14 -2.39
CA ALA A 85 3.56 -17.89 -2.80
C ALA A 85 4.55 -17.99 -1.64
N SER A 86 4.18 -17.56 -0.44
CA SER A 86 5.05 -17.60 0.74
C SER A 86 5.22 -19.00 1.34
N GLY A 87 4.23 -19.87 1.16
CA GLY A 87 4.18 -21.18 1.83
C GLY A 87 4.08 -21.09 3.36
N HIS A 88 3.88 -19.89 3.92
CA HIS A 88 3.72 -19.64 5.33
C HIS A 88 2.25 -19.68 5.76
N GLU A 89 2.02 -19.90 7.04
CA GLU A 89 0.68 -19.77 7.62
C GLU A 89 0.17 -18.32 7.48
N LEU A 90 -1.13 -18.16 7.35
CA LEU A 90 -1.79 -16.87 7.29
C LEU A 90 -1.65 -16.15 8.64
N THR A 91 -0.69 -15.27 8.75
CA THR A 91 -0.51 -14.43 9.94
C THR A 91 -1.57 -13.34 10.03
N GLY A 92 -1.79 -12.80 11.23
CA GLY A 92 -2.69 -11.65 11.41
C GLY A 92 -2.26 -10.44 10.57
N LEU A 93 -0.96 -10.21 10.42
CA LEU A 93 -0.43 -9.13 9.58
C LEU A 93 -0.72 -9.37 8.10
N LEU A 94 -0.44 -10.58 7.59
CA LEU A 94 -0.70 -10.93 6.20
C LEU A 94 -2.20 -10.86 5.86
N LEU A 95 -3.09 -11.22 6.79
CA LEU A 95 -4.52 -11.08 6.61
C LEU A 95 -4.97 -9.60 6.57
N THR A 96 -4.37 -8.75 7.40
CA THR A 96 -4.88 -7.40 7.66
C THR A 96 -4.10 -6.28 6.95
N TYR A 97 -2.98 -6.58 6.26
CA TYR A 97 -2.21 -5.54 5.56
C TYR A 97 -3.04 -4.74 4.51
N PRO A 98 -4.07 -5.30 3.84
CA PRO A 98 -4.89 -4.50 2.95
C PRO A 98 -5.68 -3.40 3.67
N VAL A 99 -6.01 -3.61 4.96
CA VAL A 99 -6.61 -2.57 5.81
C VAL A 99 -5.56 -1.53 6.21
N HIS A 100 -4.32 -1.94 6.46
CA HIS A 100 -3.22 -1.02 6.72
C HIS A 100 -2.94 -0.13 5.48
N GLN A 101 -2.95 -0.71 4.28
CA GLN A 101 -2.86 0.08 3.04
C GLN A 101 -4.03 1.07 2.89
N ALA A 102 -5.23 0.71 3.31
CA ALA A 102 -6.35 1.65 3.34
C ALA A 102 -6.12 2.79 4.35
N CYS A 103 -5.44 2.53 5.48
CA CYS A 103 -5.04 3.59 6.40
C CYS A 103 -4.10 4.58 5.73
N ASP A 104 -3.09 4.11 4.99
CA ASP A 104 -2.12 4.95 4.29
C ASP A 104 -2.79 5.91 3.31
N ILE A 105 -3.72 5.39 2.53
CA ILE A 105 -4.45 6.15 1.52
C ILE A 105 -5.40 7.16 2.16
N LEU A 106 -6.19 6.72 3.13
CA LEU A 106 -7.25 7.53 3.73
C LEU A 106 -6.73 8.53 4.78
N PHE A 107 -5.61 8.22 5.44
CA PHE A 107 -4.94 9.15 6.35
C PHE A 107 -4.59 10.47 5.65
N CYS A 108 -4.03 10.38 4.44
CA CYS A 108 -3.69 11.54 3.61
C CYS A 108 -4.91 12.13 2.89
N LYS A 109 -6.10 11.55 3.06
CA LYS A 109 -7.29 11.86 2.25
C LYS A 109 -7.01 11.76 0.74
N GLY A 110 -6.24 10.75 0.36
CA GLY A 110 -5.92 10.48 -1.03
C GLY A 110 -7.18 10.15 -1.83
N ASN A 111 -7.36 10.81 -2.95
CA ASN A 111 -8.49 10.59 -3.84
C ASN A 111 -8.11 9.88 -5.14
N VAL A 112 -6.82 9.85 -5.48
CA VAL A 112 -6.27 9.13 -6.64
C VAL A 112 -4.99 8.42 -6.22
N VAL A 113 -4.87 7.14 -6.55
CA VAL A 113 -3.70 6.33 -6.25
C VAL A 113 -3.16 5.70 -7.54
N PRO A 114 -1.95 6.06 -7.98
CA PRO A 114 -1.28 5.37 -9.08
C PRO A 114 -0.92 3.94 -8.66
N VAL A 115 -1.45 2.95 -9.37
CA VAL A 115 -1.29 1.53 -9.00
C VAL A 115 -1.12 0.63 -10.22
N GLY A 116 -0.49 -0.52 -10.00
CA GLY A 116 -0.57 -1.64 -10.92
C GLY A 116 -1.93 -2.34 -10.83
N ARG A 117 -2.24 -3.17 -11.83
CA ARG A 117 -3.53 -3.89 -11.89
C ARG A 117 -3.74 -4.84 -10.70
N ASP A 118 -2.68 -5.40 -10.16
CA ASP A 118 -2.67 -6.27 -8.99
C ASP A 118 -3.13 -5.57 -7.71
N GLN A 119 -3.08 -4.25 -7.65
CA GLN A 119 -3.50 -3.44 -6.50
C GLN A 119 -4.97 -3.03 -6.52
N LEU A 120 -5.70 -3.30 -7.60
CA LEU A 120 -7.12 -2.93 -7.70
C LEU A 120 -7.99 -3.52 -6.58
N PRO A 121 -7.79 -4.77 -6.12
CA PRO A 121 -8.56 -5.31 -5.00
C PRO A 121 -8.38 -4.51 -3.70
N HIS A 122 -7.18 -3.95 -3.47
CA HIS A 122 -6.91 -3.12 -2.30
C HIS A 122 -7.57 -1.76 -2.39
N ILE A 123 -7.62 -1.16 -3.60
CA ILE A 123 -8.35 0.09 -3.82
C ILE A 123 -9.85 -0.10 -3.61
N GLU A 124 -10.43 -1.22 -4.06
CA GLU A 124 -11.85 -1.53 -3.81
C GLU A 124 -12.14 -1.74 -2.32
N LEU A 125 -11.24 -2.40 -1.59
CA LEU A 125 -11.36 -2.52 -0.13
C LEU A 125 -11.30 -1.14 0.52
N THR A 126 -10.38 -0.28 0.11
CA THR A 126 -10.24 1.09 0.61
C THR A 126 -11.52 1.89 0.40
N ARG A 127 -12.13 1.82 -0.79
CA ARG A 127 -13.45 2.43 -1.09
C ARG A 127 -14.54 1.90 -0.17
N THR A 128 -14.56 0.61 0.04
CA THR A 128 -15.54 -0.04 0.91
C THR A 128 -15.41 0.43 2.34
N ILE A 129 -14.19 0.51 2.87
CA ILE A 129 -13.90 1.05 4.21
C ILE A 129 -14.32 2.51 4.30
N ALA A 130 -13.94 3.34 3.34
CA ALA A 130 -14.30 4.76 3.31
C ALA A 130 -15.82 4.96 3.32
N ARG A 131 -16.57 4.23 2.48
CA ARG A 131 -18.03 4.29 2.44
C ARG A 131 -18.67 3.84 3.74
N ARG A 132 -18.22 2.70 4.32
CA ARG A 132 -18.75 2.19 5.60
C ARG A 132 -18.46 3.15 6.74
N PHE A 133 -17.27 3.73 6.77
CA PHE A 133 -16.90 4.74 7.76
C PHE A 133 -17.79 5.99 7.63
N ASN A 134 -17.89 6.52 6.41
CA ASN A 134 -18.69 7.73 6.16
C ASN A 134 -20.19 7.52 6.49
N ASN A 135 -20.73 6.34 6.20
CA ASN A 135 -22.12 6.02 6.54
C ASN A 135 -22.36 5.93 8.05
N ARG A 136 -21.36 5.47 8.80
CA ARG A 136 -21.49 5.24 10.26
C ARG A 136 -21.18 6.48 11.10
N TYR A 137 -20.16 7.24 10.68
CA TYR A 137 -19.56 8.31 11.48
C TYR A 137 -19.66 9.70 10.86
N GLY A 138 -20.23 9.82 9.66
CA GLY A 138 -20.29 11.06 8.90
C GLY A 138 -19.22 11.17 7.82
N LYS A 139 -19.42 12.07 6.87
CA LYS A 139 -18.56 12.21 5.68
C LYS A 139 -17.18 12.77 6.03
N VAL A 140 -16.18 11.89 6.11
CA VAL A 140 -14.79 12.20 6.48
C VAL A 140 -13.82 11.90 5.32
N PHE A 141 -13.96 10.74 4.68
CA PHE A 141 -13.01 10.25 3.68
C PHE A 141 -13.54 10.47 2.26
N PRO A 142 -12.63 10.82 1.31
CA PRO A 142 -13.00 10.89 -0.11
C PRO A 142 -13.25 9.50 -0.67
N GLU A 143 -13.91 9.43 -1.81
CA GLU A 143 -13.90 8.26 -2.65
C GLU A 143 -12.55 8.19 -3.39
N VAL A 144 -11.97 6.99 -3.44
CA VAL A 144 -10.60 6.79 -3.96
C VAL A 144 -10.67 6.18 -5.35
N ASP A 145 -9.92 6.75 -6.30
CA ASP A 145 -9.79 6.22 -7.65
C ASP A 145 -8.39 5.62 -7.90
N ALA A 146 -8.37 4.52 -8.64
CA ALA A 146 -7.13 3.95 -9.14
C ALA A 146 -6.71 4.65 -10.43
N LEU A 147 -5.45 5.06 -10.53
CA LEU A 147 -4.84 5.54 -11.76
C LEU A 147 -3.92 4.44 -12.31
N LEU A 148 -4.35 3.80 -13.39
CA LEU A 148 -3.53 2.81 -14.09
C LEU A 148 -2.71 3.50 -15.19
N SER A 149 -1.45 3.06 -15.34
CA SER A 149 -0.64 3.43 -16.50
C SER A 149 -1.10 2.67 -17.75
N GLU A 150 -0.68 3.11 -18.93
CA GLU A 150 -0.90 2.40 -20.20
C GLU A 150 -0.26 1.01 -20.18
N THR A 151 0.83 0.85 -19.41
CA THR A 151 1.50 -0.44 -19.18
C THR A 151 1.42 -0.81 -17.70
N PRO A 152 0.28 -1.32 -17.24
CA PRO A 152 0.03 -1.57 -15.80
C PRO A 152 0.74 -2.81 -15.27
N LEU A 153 1.44 -3.58 -16.12
CA LEU A 153 2.26 -4.73 -15.80
C LEU A 153 3.54 -4.69 -16.64
N LEU A 154 4.69 -4.70 -15.99
CA LEU A 154 5.98 -4.85 -16.65
C LEU A 154 6.40 -6.32 -16.60
N PRO A 155 6.64 -6.96 -17.77
CA PRO A 155 7.20 -8.30 -17.80
C PRO A 155 8.69 -8.27 -17.45
N GLY A 156 9.15 -9.24 -16.68
CA GLY A 156 10.58 -9.51 -16.50
C GLY A 156 11.20 -10.19 -17.73
N LEU A 157 12.49 -10.40 -17.70
CA LEU A 157 13.23 -11.07 -18.79
C LEU A 157 12.77 -12.52 -19.03
N ASP A 158 12.12 -13.14 -18.05
CA ASP A 158 11.54 -14.48 -18.09
C ASP A 158 10.05 -14.48 -18.55
N GLY A 159 9.48 -13.33 -18.91
CA GLY A 159 8.10 -13.17 -19.33
C GLY A 159 7.07 -13.13 -18.19
N ARG A 160 7.49 -13.36 -16.93
CA ARG A 160 6.64 -13.21 -15.74
C ARG A 160 6.62 -11.76 -15.29
N LYS A 161 5.78 -11.43 -14.31
CA LYS A 161 5.80 -10.10 -13.65
C LYS A 161 7.22 -9.78 -13.18
N MET A 162 7.74 -8.61 -13.55
CA MET A 162 9.06 -8.15 -13.08
C MET A 162 9.04 -7.96 -11.56
N SER A 163 10.04 -8.54 -10.89
CA SER A 163 10.20 -8.41 -9.44
C SER A 163 11.66 -8.61 -9.03
N LYS A 164 12.15 -7.80 -8.11
CA LYS A 164 13.48 -8.01 -7.51
C LYS A 164 13.60 -9.38 -6.83
N SER A 165 12.54 -9.86 -6.19
CA SER A 165 12.51 -11.16 -5.51
C SER A 165 12.58 -12.35 -6.48
N TYR A 166 12.21 -12.14 -7.75
CA TYR A 166 12.33 -13.17 -8.79
C TYR A 166 13.66 -13.11 -9.54
N GLY A 167 14.48 -12.08 -9.31
CA GLY A 167 15.74 -11.89 -10.02
C GLY A 167 15.58 -11.73 -11.54
N ASN A 168 14.42 -11.24 -12.00
CA ASN A 168 14.06 -11.12 -13.40
C ASN A 168 13.89 -9.67 -13.89
N ALA A 169 14.46 -8.73 -13.13
CA ALA A 169 14.45 -7.31 -13.47
C ALA A 169 15.67 -6.92 -14.30
#